data_d73ce033a8b193d13a5264dc7417668e
#
_entry.id   d73ce033a8b193d13a5264dc7417668e
#
_cell.length_a   1.000
_cell.length_b   1.000
_cell.length_c   1.000
_cell.angle_alpha   90.00
_cell.angle_beta   90.00
_cell.angle_gamma   90.00
#
_symmetry.space_group_name_H-M   'P 1'
#
loop_
_entity.id
_entity.type
_entity.pdbx_description
1 polymer ?
#
loop_
_entity_poly.entity_id
_entity_poly.type
_entity_poly.pdbx_seq_one_letter_code
_entity_poly.pdbx_strand_id
1 'polypeptide(L)'
;HYKSLLKEKGLNNLVRLLNDQKPDVLLMDIRMSEMTGLEAAEQLLVEDSSRKILLLTTFSDDEYIVKALRLGAKGYLLKQDYGSILPALRAVYCGQTVFGTEIVSRIPDLLQGEKKFDYGKYDINEREFEMIELIANGYSNKEIAAELFLSEGTVRNYLSMILEKLQLRDRTQVAVFYYQHK
;
A
#
# COMPACT_ATOMS: atom_id res chain seq x y z
N HIS A 1 -26.16 15.89 -12.16
CA HIS A 1 -26.06 16.55 -10.84
C HIS A 1 -24.90 15.93 -10.07
N TYR A 2 -23.78 16.65 -9.93
CA TYR A 2 -22.67 16.24 -9.06
C TYR A 2 -23.01 16.75 -7.64
N LYS A 3 -23.17 15.82 -6.69
CA LYS A 3 -23.31 16.18 -5.27
C LYS A 3 -21.99 15.83 -4.56
N SER A 4 -21.46 16.76 -3.79
CA SER A 4 -20.33 16.50 -2.90
C SER A 4 -20.84 15.85 -1.62
N LEU A 5 -20.48 14.59 -1.39
CA LEU A 5 -20.83 13.82 -0.19
C LEU A 5 -19.76 13.95 0.91
N LEU A 6 -18.68 14.70 0.65
CA LEU A 6 -17.44 14.75 1.43
C LEU A 6 -17.51 15.52 2.77
N LYS A 7 -18.67 15.91 3.25
CA LYS A 7 -18.80 16.65 4.54
C LYS A 7 -19.29 15.79 5.70
N GLU A 8 -19.60 14.52 5.46
CA GLU A 8 -20.13 13.67 6.52
C GLU A 8 -19.00 12.88 7.20
N LYS A 9 -18.95 13.00 8.52
CA LYS A 9 -17.95 12.33 9.35
C LYS A 9 -18.33 10.86 9.55
N GLY A 10 -17.38 9.98 9.23
CA GLY A 10 -17.43 8.55 9.53
C GLY A 10 -18.09 7.67 8.45
N LEU A 11 -17.61 6.43 8.37
CA LEU A 11 -18.00 5.45 7.36
C LEU A 11 -19.50 5.13 7.38
N ASN A 12 -20.10 4.95 8.56
CA ASN A 12 -21.51 4.60 8.69
C ASN A 12 -22.44 5.65 8.04
N ASN A 13 -22.08 6.93 8.15
CA ASN A 13 -22.82 7.99 7.51
C ASN A 13 -22.62 7.99 5.99
N LEU A 14 -21.41 7.70 5.52
CA LEU A 14 -21.09 7.56 4.10
C LEU A 14 -21.89 6.41 3.49
N VAL A 15 -21.91 5.23 4.12
CA VAL A 15 -22.69 4.06 3.67
C VAL A 15 -24.18 4.37 3.61
N ARG A 16 -24.73 4.99 4.66
CA ARG A 16 -26.14 5.39 4.68
C ARG A 16 -26.47 6.34 3.53
N LEU A 17 -25.67 7.38 3.34
CA LEU A 17 -25.84 8.33 2.24
C LEU A 17 -25.76 7.68 0.86
N LEU A 18 -24.84 6.74 0.67
CA LEU A 18 -24.70 6.00 -0.58
C LEU A 18 -25.92 5.10 -0.85
N ASN A 19 -26.46 4.48 0.19
CA ASN A 19 -27.67 3.67 0.07
C ASN A 19 -28.92 4.52 -0.24
N ASP A 20 -28.99 5.73 0.34
CA ASP A 20 -30.11 6.66 0.09
C ASP A 20 -30.00 7.34 -1.29
N GLN A 21 -28.82 7.77 -1.69
CA GLN A 21 -28.61 8.55 -2.91
C GLN A 21 -28.33 7.67 -4.16
N LYS A 22 -27.88 6.43 -3.96
CA LYS A 22 -27.52 5.46 -5.02
C LYS A 22 -26.76 6.08 -6.19
N PRO A 23 -25.60 6.72 -5.95
CA PRO A 23 -24.84 7.34 -7.03
C PRO A 23 -24.30 6.28 -7.97
N ASP A 24 -24.32 6.56 -9.27
CA ASP A 24 -23.78 5.66 -10.29
C ASP A 24 -22.24 5.53 -10.21
N VAL A 25 -21.56 6.60 -9.82
CA VAL A 25 -20.09 6.66 -9.63
C VAL A 25 -19.78 7.46 -8.39
N LEU A 26 -18.91 6.91 -7.55
CA LEU A 26 -18.37 7.58 -6.37
C LEU A 26 -16.99 8.14 -6.67
N LEU A 27 -16.86 9.46 -6.59
CA LEU A 27 -15.58 10.16 -6.68
C LEU A 27 -15.05 10.40 -5.26
N MET A 28 -13.89 9.85 -4.93
CA MET A 28 -13.38 9.83 -3.57
C MET A 28 -11.92 10.31 -3.51
N ASP A 29 -11.65 11.24 -2.59
CA ASP A 29 -10.29 11.62 -2.25
C ASP A 29 -9.61 10.53 -1.40
N ILE A 30 -8.35 10.24 -1.67
CA ILE A 30 -7.59 9.27 -0.87
C ILE A 30 -7.24 9.86 0.50
N ARG A 31 -6.85 11.14 0.57
CA ARG A 31 -6.47 11.77 1.84
C ARG A 31 -7.67 12.47 2.48
N MET A 32 -8.28 11.83 3.46
CA MET A 32 -9.34 12.37 4.30
C MET A 32 -8.91 12.37 5.77
N SER A 33 -9.52 13.21 6.58
CA SER A 33 -9.05 13.51 7.94
C SER A 33 -9.19 12.38 8.97
N GLU A 34 -10.19 11.52 8.84
CA GLU A 34 -10.51 10.48 9.84
C GLU A 34 -10.20 9.06 9.35
N MET A 35 -10.28 8.85 8.05
CA MET A 35 -10.08 7.59 7.36
C MET A 35 -9.60 7.88 5.95
N THR A 36 -8.74 7.04 5.40
CA THR A 36 -8.32 7.20 4.00
C THR A 36 -9.44 6.79 3.04
N GLY A 37 -9.48 7.41 1.86
CA GLY A 37 -10.43 7.01 0.82
C GLY A 37 -10.24 5.56 0.35
N LEU A 38 -9.04 5.00 0.51
CA LEU A 38 -8.77 3.59 0.21
C LEU A 38 -9.41 2.66 1.23
N GLU A 39 -9.35 2.98 2.52
CA GLU A 39 -10.03 2.22 3.58
C GLU A 39 -11.55 2.29 3.41
N ALA A 40 -12.07 3.47 3.09
CA ALA A 40 -13.49 3.64 2.79
C ALA A 40 -13.91 2.84 1.53
N ALA A 41 -13.12 2.89 0.45
CA ALA A 41 -13.37 2.13 -0.77
C ALA A 41 -13.35 0.62 -0.52
N GLU A 42 -12.40 0.14 0.29
CA GLU A 42 -12.31 -1.27 0.68
C GLU A 42 -13.60 -1.76 1.34
N GLN A 43 -14.09 -1.05 2.33
CA GLN A 43 -15.32 -1.42 3.04
C GLN A 43 -16.56 -1.34 2.13
N LEU A 44 -16.65 -0.30 1.30
CA LEU A 44 -17.76 -0.15 0.36
C LEU A 44 -17.80 -1.25 -0.71
N LEU A 45 -16.63 -1.71 -1.19
CA LEU A 45 -16.52 -2.77 -2.18
C LEU A 45 -16.71 -4.17 -1.58
N VAL A 46 -16.44 -4.35 -0.29
CA VAL A 46 -16.80 -5.57 0.45
C VAL A 46 -18.33 -5.69 0.59
N GLU A 47 -19.03 -4.58 0.86
CA GLU A 47 -20.49 -4.58 0.95
C GLU A 47 -21.16 -4.77 -0.43
N ASP A 48 -20.63 -4.11 -1.45
CA ASP A 48 -21.16 -4.16 -2.82
C ASP A 48 -20.02 -3.99 -3.84
N SER A 49 -19.52 -5.09 -4.36
CA SER A 49 -18.42 -5.15 -5.34
C SER A 49 -18.78 -4.53 -6.70
N SER A 50 -20.05 -4.25 -6.97
CA SER A 50 -20.52 -3.61 -8.20
C SER A 50 -20.32 -2.09 -8.19
N ARG A 51 -20.02 -1.49 -7.05
CA ARG A 51 -19.84 -0.04 -6.89
C ARG A 51 -18.70 0.47 -7.77
N LYS A 52 -18.95 1.57 -8.44
CA LYS A 52 -17.97 2.23 -9.30
C LYS A 52 -17.30 3.35 -8.53
N ILE A 53 -16.06 3.11 -8.11
CA ILE A 53 -15.27 4.07 -7.32
C ILE A 53 -14.11 4.59 -8.17
N LEU A 54 -14.04 5.93 -8.30
CA LEU A 54 -12.94 6.68 -8.91
C LEU A 54 -12.19 7.42 -7.79
N LEU A 55 -10.94 7.03 -7.57
CA LEU A 55 -10.08 7.62 -6.54
C LEU A 55 -9.33 8.83 -7.08
N LEU A 56 -9.24 9.88 -6.27
CA LEU A 56 -8.44 11.08 -6.54
C LEU A 56 -7.36 11.25 -5.48
N THR A 57 -6.17 11.67 -5.91
CA THR A 57 -5.07 11.98 -5.00
C THR A 57 -4.23 13.15 -5.49
N THR A 58 -3.50 13.77 -4.59
CA THR A 58 -2.46 14.75 -4.94
C THR A 58 -1.09 14.13 -5.16
N PHE A 59 -0.90 12.88 -4.74
CA PHE A 59 0.39 12.18 -4.80
C PHE A 59 0.22 10.79 -5.42
N SER A 60 1.24 10.36 -6.15
CA SER A 60 1.32 9.05 -6.77
C SER A 60 2.12 8.08 -5.89
N ASP A 61 1.60 7.77 -4.68
CA ASP A 61 2.24 6.79 -3.80
C ASP A 61 1.98 5.37 -4.32
N ASP A 62 3.04 4.58 -4.49
CA ASP A 62 2.99 3.23 -5.07
C ASP A 62 2.08 2.30 -4.30
N GLU A 63 2.13 2.33 -2.96
CA GLU A 63 1.28 1.52 -2.10
C GLU A 63 -0.21 1.79 -2.34
N TYR A 64 -0.59 3.06 -2.55
CA TYR A 64 -1.98 3.44 -2.81
C TYR A 64 -2.44 2.98 -4.19
N ILE A 65 -1.55 3.03 -5.20
CA ILE A 65 -1.85 2.54 -6.55
C ILE A 65 -2.10 1.02 -6.50
N VAL A 66 -1.18 0.28 -5.88
CA VAL A 66 -1.30 -1.19 -5.75
C VAL A 66 -2.56 -1.57 -4.98
N LYS A 67 -2.84 -0.88 -3.86
CA LYS A 67 -4.04 -1.15 -3.07
C LYS A 67 -5.31 -0.85 -3.86
N ALA A 68 -5.37 0.27 -4.59
CA ALA A 68 -6.52 0.64 -5.44
C ALA A 68 -6.79 -0.40 -6.54
N LEU A 69 -5.72 -0.91 -7.19
CA LEU A 69 -5.82 -1.95 -8.20
C LEU A 69 -6.35 -3.27 -7.60
N ARG A 70 -5.81 -3.70 -6.45
CA ARG A 70 -6.23 -4.94 -5.76
C ARG A 70 -7.68 -4.88 -5.29
N LEU A 71 -8.15 -3.72 -4.85
CA LEU A 71 -9.54 -3.50 -4.43
C LEU A 71 -10.52 -3.51 -5.60
N GLY A 72 -10.05 -3.41 -6.85
CA GLY A 72 -10.90 -3.33 -8.03
C GLY A 72 -11.55 -1.96 -8.21
N ALA A 73 -10.94 -0.89 -7.72
CA ALA A 73 -11.37 0.47 -7.99
C ALA A 73 -11.47 0.71 -9.51
N LYS A 74 -12.51 1.41 -9.94
CA LYS A 74 -12.76 1.66 -11.37
C LYS A 74 -11.97 2.84 -11.91
N GLY A 75 -11.22 3.53 -11.08
CA GLY A 75 -10.30 4.55 -11.55
C GLY A 75 -9.42 5.12 -10.45
N TYR A 76 -8.29 5.68 -10.90
CA TYR A 76 -7.31 6.36 -10.06
C TYR A 76 -6.69 7.50 -10.85
N LEU A 77 -6.88 8.73 -10.39
CA LEU A 77 -6.39 9.96 -11.05
C LEU A 77 -5.65 10.87 -10.09
N LEU A 78 -4.73 11.64 -10.63
CA LEU A 78 -4.11 12.74 -9.91
C LEU A 78 -5.01 13.99 -9.95
N LYS A 79 -5.15 14.68 -8.84
CA LYS A 79 -5.96 15.91 -8.73
C LYS A 79 -5.47 17.03 -9.63
N GLN A 80 -4.17 17.05 -9.97
CA GLN A 80 -3.59 18.03 -10.88
C GLN A 80 -4.06 17.90 -12.33
N ASP A 81 -4.59 16.72 -12.70
CA ASP A 81 -5.14 16.45 -14.02
C ASP A 81 -6.65 16.74 -14.07
N TYR A 82 -7.03 17.99 -13.78
CA TYR A 82 -8.43 18.41 -13.73
C TYR A 82 -9.19 18.15 -15.04
N GLY A 83 -8.52 18.25 -16.17
CA GLY A 83 -9.13 18.02 -17.49
C GLY A 83 -9.62 16.60 -17.69
N SER A 84 -8.98 15.63 -17.03
CA SER A 84 -9.29 14.20 -17.14
C SER A 84 -10.42 13.73 -16.22
N ILE A 85 -10.77 14.49 -15.17
CA ILE A 85 -11.77 14.04 -14.17
C ILE A 85 -13.15 13.80 -14.81
N LEU A 86 -13.66 14.72 -15.60
CA LEU A 86 -14.98 14.59 -16.21
C LEU A 86 -15.06 13.48 -17.28
N PRO A 87 -14.09 13.37 -18.20
CA PRO A 87 -13.99 12.21 -19.10
C PRO A 87 -13.89 10.88 -18.35
N ALA A 88 -13.10 10.81 -17.28
CA ALA A 88 -12.95 9.59 -16.47
C ALA A 88 -14.26 9.20 -15.76
N LEU A 89 -14.97 10.15 -15.19
CA LEU A 89 -16.30 9.89 -14.60
C LEU A 89 -17.28 9.29 -15.60
N ARG A 90 -17.30 9.81 -16.84
CA ARG A 90 -18.14 9.27 -17.91
C ARG A 90 -17.73 7.86 -18.32
N ALA A 91 -16.42 7.60 -18.45
CA ALA A 91 -15.90 6.29 -18.79
C ALA A 91 -16.24 5.26 -17.70
N VAL A 92 -16.02 5.62 -16.41
CA VAL A 92 -16.36 4.76 -15.26
C VAL A 92 -17.87 4.53 -15.16
N TYR A 93 -18.68 5.54 -15.45
CA TYR A 93 -20.14 5.37 -15.55
C TYR A 93 -20.52 4.32 -16.60
N CYS A 94 -19.85 4.33 -17.76
CA CYS A 94 -20.02 3.33 -18.82
C CYS A 94 -19.38 1.96 -18.51
N GLY A 95 -18.80 1.76 -17.31
CA GLY A 95 -18.23 0.49 -16.87
C GLY A 95 -16.76 0.30 -17.22
N GLN A 96 -16.10 1.31 -17.81
CA GLN A 96 -14.68 1.27 -18.12
C GLN A 96 -13.84 1.50 -16.85
N THR A 97 -12.61 1.01 -16.87
CA THR A 97 -11.60 1.29 -15.83
C THR A 97 -10.64 2.36 -16.35
N VAL A 98 -10.36 3.39 -15.54
CA VAL A 98 -9.58 4.57 -15.95
C VAL A 98 -8.45 4.84 -14.97
N PHE A 99 -7.21 4.78 -15.45
CA PHE A 99 -6.03 5.22 -14.71
C PHE A 99 -5.34 6.34 -15.47
N GLY A 100 -4.89 7.37 -14.76
CA GLY A 100 -4.11 8.45 -15.36
C GLY A 100 -2.84 7.92 -16.01
N THR A 101 -2.36 8.58 -17.07
CA THR A 101 -1.17 8.14 -17.85
C THR A 101 0.05 7.95 -16.96
N GLU A 102 0.26 8.83 -15.98
CA GLU A 102 1.35 8.73 -15.00
C GLU A 102 1.23 7.47 -14.13
N ILE A 103 0.03 7.07 -13.78
CA ILE A 103 -0.23 5.84 -13.02
C ILE A 103 0.01 4.60 -13.89
N VAL A 104 -0.49 4.63 -15.13
CA VAL A 104 -0.34 3.50 -16.07
C VAL A 104 1.14 3.22 -16.36
N SER A 105 1.99 4.24 -16.50
CA SER A 105 3.42 4.07 -16.74
C SER A 105 4.15 3.37 -15.59
N ARG A 106 3.63 3.44 -14.36
CA ARG A 106 4.20 2.82 -13.15
C ARG A 106 3.67 1.40 -12.89
N ILE A 107 2.50 1.06 -13.44
CA ILE A 107 1.88 -0.26 -13.21
C ILE A 107 2.82 -1.43 -13.54
N PRO A 108 3.60 -1.45 -14.64
CA PRO A 108 4.53 -2.54 -14.92
C PRO A 108 5.54 -2.78 -13.80
N ASP A 109 6.11 -1.72 -13.23
CA ASP A 109 7.07 -1.79 -12.13
C ASP A 109 6.39 -2.29 -10.84
N LEU A 110 5.16 -1.82 -10.60
CA LEU A 110 4.36 -2.18 -9.44
C LEU A 110 3.82 -3.63 -9.49
N LEU A 111 3.47 -4.12 -10.69
CA LEU A 111 2.99 -5.49 -10.89
C LEU A 111 4.12 -6.52 -10.93
N GLN A 112 5.35 -6.10 -11.23
CA GLN A 112 6.51 -7.00 -11.07
C GLN A 112 6.74 -7.41 -9.61
N GLY A 113 5.89 -6.89 -8.71
CA GLY A 113 6.05 -6.97 -7.26
C GLY A 113 7.24 -6.10 -6.85
N GLU A 114 7.31 -5.64 -5.63
CA GLU A 114 8.58 -5.20 -5.08
C GLU A 114 9.63 -6.18 -5.64
N LYS A 115 10.63 -5.66 -6.34
CA LYS A 115 11.83 -6.47 -6.57
C LYS A 115 12.27 -6.81 -5.16
N LYS A 116 11.78 -7.94 -4.62
CA LYS A 116 12.27 -8.43 -3.35
C LYS A 116 13.76 -8.44 -3.54
N PHE A 117 14.41 -7.53 -2.82
CA PHE A 117 15.86 -7.48 -2.91
C PHE A 117 16.36 -8.91 -2.79
N ASP A 118 17.09 -9.36 -3.80
CA ASP A 118 17.52 -10.74 -3.87
C ASP A 118 18.62 -10.97 -2.84
N TYR A 119 18.19 -11.20 -1.61
CA TYR A 119 19.08 -11.54 -0.49
C TYR A 119 19.90 -12.81 -0.78
N GLY A 120 19.43 -13.66 -1.70
CA GLY A 120 20.19 -14.83 -2.16
C GLY A 120 21.52 -14.48 -2.83
N LYS A 121 21.63 -13.29 -3.44
CA LYS A 121 22.91 -12.77 -3.97
C LYS A 121 23.97 -12.53 -2.91
N TYR A 122 23.54 -12.35 -1.67
CA TYR A 122 24.41 -12.18 -0.49
C TYR A 122 24.51 -13.46 0.33
N ASP A 123 24.05 -14.59 -0.22
CA ASP A 123 24.00 -15.87 0.48
C ASP A 123 23.20 -15.82 1.81
N ILE A 124 22.18 -14.95 1.86
CA ILE A 124 21.27 -14.82 2.99
C ILE A 124 20.15 -15.87 2.82
N ASN A 125 20.08 -16.79 3.78
CA ASN A 125 19.03 -17.79 3.84
C ASN A 125 17.74 -17.26 4.51
N GLU A 126 16.65 -18.04 4.42
CA GLU A 126 15.33 -17.63 4.98
C GLU A 126 15.40 -17.29 6.47
N ARG A 127 16.18 -18.04 7.25
CA ARG A 127 16.31 -17.82 8.70
C ARG A 127 17.08 -16.54 9.02
N GLU A 128 18.10 -16.23 8.25
CA GLU A 128 18.85 -14.98 8.35
C GLU A 128 17.98 -13.80 7.91
N PHE A 129 17.13 -13.99 6.91
CA PHE A 129 16.18 -12.97 6.46
C PHE A 129 15.13 -12.66 7.52
N GLU A 130 14.50 -13.67 8.15
CA GLU A 130 13.58 -13.47 9.30
C GLU A 130 14.24 -12.64 10.40
N MET A 131 15.51 -12.90 10.68
CA MET A 131 16.26 -12.14 11.68
C MET A 131 16.52 -10.70 11.24
N ILE A 132 16.82 -10.45 9.96
CA ILE A 132 16.97 -9.09 9.41
C ILE A 132 15.67 -8.31 9.57
N GLU A 133 14.50 -8.92 9.31
CA GLU A 133 13.20 -8.28 9.50
C GLU A 133 12.95 -7.91 10.96
N LEU A 134 13.21 -8.80 11.90
CA LEU A 134 13.06 -8.52 13.32
C LEU A 134 14.00 -7.40 13.80
N ILE A 135 15.26 -7.40 13.31
CA ILE A 135 16.24 -6.33 13.59
C ILE A 135 15.71 -4.99 13.05
N ALA A 136 15.21 -4.96 11.82
CA ALA A 136 14.66 -3.77 11.19
C ALA A 136 13.45 -3.22 11.94
N ASN A 137 12.62 -4.11 12.49
CA ASN A 137 11.49 -3.75 13.33
C ASN A 137 11.86 -3.36 14.79
N GLY A 138 13.17 -3.28 15.10
CA GLY A 138 13.67 -2.77 16.38
C GLY A 138 13.73 -3.78 17.52
N TYR A 139 13.54 -5.07 17.27
CA TYR A 139 13.60 -6.12 18.29
C TYR A 139 15.01 -6.25 18.88
N SER A 140 15.13 -6.35 20.18
CA SER A 140 16.39 -6.68 20.87
C SER A 140 16.77 -8.15 20.66
N ASN A 141 18.04 -8.51 20.93
CA ASN A 141 18.47 -9.92 20.82
C ASN A 141 17.65 -10.87 21.70
N LYS A 142 17.19 -10.39 22.87
CA LYS A 142 16.34 -11.16 23.77
C LYS A 142 14.96 -11.42 23.19
N GLU A 143 14.36 -10.39 22.58
CA GLU A 143 13.04 -10.51 21.92
C GLU A 143 13.14 -11.39 20.67
N ILE A 144 14.18 -11.24 19.85
CA ILE A 144 14.45 -12.11 18.69
C ILE A 144 14.63 -13.56 19.13
N ALA A 145 15.39 -13.79 20.23
CA ALA A 145 15.59 -15.12 20.76
C ALA A 145 14.27 -15.77 21.18
N ALA A 146 13.38 -15.01 21.81
CA ALA A 146 12.04 -15.48 22.20
C ALA A 146 11.16 -15.78 20.98
N GLU A 147 11.13 -14.88 20.00
CA GLU A 147 10.30 -14.99 18.79
C GLU A 147 10.72 -16.19 17.92
N LEU A 148 12.03 -16.39 17.76
CA LEU A 148 12.58 -17.45 16.92
C LEU A 148 12.89 -18.76 17.65
N PHE A 149 12.58 -18.84 18.95
CA PHE A 149 12.87 -20.00 19.81
C PHE A 149 14.37 -20.36 19.84
N LEU A 150 15.23 -19.34 19.97
CA LEU A 150 16.69 -19.45 19.98
C LEU A 150 17.26 -18.98 21.33
N SER A 151 18.57 -19.22 21.52
CA SER A 151 19.32 -18.55 22.59
C SER A 151 19.80 -17.17 22.13
N GLU A 152 19.97 -16.22 23.06
CA GLU A 152 20.57 -14.92 22.72
C GLU A 152 21.99 -15.04 22.13
N GLY A 153 22.74 -16.08 22.54
CA GLY A 153 24.05 -16.39 21.97
C GLY A 153 23.93 -16.77 20.48
N THR A 154 22.94 -17.59 20.15
CA THR A 154 22.65 -17.97 18.76
C THR A 154 22.26 -16.75 17.93
N VAL A 155 21.41 -15.86 18.47
CA VAL A 155 21.03 -14.59 17.79
C VAL A 155 22.26 -13.72 17.49
N ARG A 156 23.20 -13.60 18.47
CA ARG A 156 24.45 -12.85 18.25
C ARG A 156 25.30 -13.45 17.14
N ASN A 157 25.40 -14.78 17.07
CA ASN A 157 26.16 -15.46 16.02
C ASN A 157 25.55 -15.21 14.63
N TYR A 158 24.22 -15.33 14.51
CA TYR A 158 23.51 -15.01 13.26
C TYR A 158 23.73 -13.55 12.84
N LEU A 159 23.59 -12.61 13.80
CA LEU A 159 23.82 -11.19 13.49
C LEU A 159 25.25 -10.96 12.98
N SER A 160 26.26 -11.62 13.57
CA SER A 160 27.64 -11.51 13.09
C SER A 160 27.80 -12.03 11.66
N MET A 161 27.19 -13.18 11.33
CA MET A 161 27.21 -13.73 9.97
C MET A 161 26.47 -12.82 8.96
N ILE A 162 25.32 -12.26 9.34
CA ILE A 162 24.56 -11.31 8.51
C ILE A 162 25.41 -10.06 8.22
N LEU A 163 26.06 -9.49 9.24
CA LEU A 163 26.93 -8.33 9.08
C LEU A 163 28.10 -8.61 8.13
N GLU A 164 28.71 -9.79 8.23
CA GLU A 164 29.80 -10.22 7.34
C GLU A 164 29.30 -10.40 5.90
N LYS A 165 28.20 -11.12 5.68
CA LYS A 165 27.61 -11.38 4.35
C LYS A 165 27.19 -10.08 3.65
N LEU A 166 26.56 -9.15 4.37
CA LEU A 166 26.10 -7.87 3.84
C LEU A 166 27.20 -6.79 3.86
N GLN A 167 28.39 -7.08 4.39
CA GLN A 167 29.51 -6.12 4.57
C GLN A 167 29.10 -4.87 5.36
N LEU A 168 28.29 -5.04 6.40
CA LEU A 168 27.79 -3.99 7.27
C LEU A 168 28.56 -3.97 8.60
N ARG A 169 28.58 -2.82 9.27
CA ARG A 169 29.39 -2.62 10.49
C ARG A 169 28.63 -2.92 11.78
N ASP A 170 27.32 -2.68 11.80
CA ASP A 170 26.49 -2.78 12.99
C ASP A 170 25.02 -3.08 12.65
N ARG A 171 24.24 -3.42 13.69
CA ARG A 171 22.81 -3.75 13.54
C ARG A 171 21.96 -2.59 13.02
N THR A 172 22.36 -1.34 13.28
CA THR A 172 21.65 -0.17 12.77
C THR A 172 21.73 -0.14 11.24
N GLN A 173 22.92 -0.46 10.71
CA GLN A 173 23.09 -0.56 9.26
C GLN A 173 22.29 -1.72 8.65
N VAL A 174 22.07 -2.82 9.38
CA VAL A 174 21.15 -3.90 8.93
C VAL A 174 19.74 -3.37 8.77
N ALA A 175 19.25 -2.61 9.75
CA ALA A 175 17.90 -2.00 9.66
C ALA A 175 17.80 -1.01 8.51
N VAL A 176 18.78 -0.13 8.34
CA VAL A 176 18.84 0.84 7.22
C VAL A 176 18.87 0.10 5.88
N PHE A 177 19.72 -0.93 5.77
CA PHE A 177 19.85 -1.75 4.56
C PHE A 177 18.50 -2.40 4.19
N TYR A 178 17.81 -2.98 5.17
CA TYR A 178 16.47 -3.57 4.95
C TYR A 178 15.48 -2.56 4.37
N TYR A 179 15.37 -1.35 4.96
CA TYR A 179 14.43 -0.33 4.48
C TYR A 179 14.84 0.32 3.15
N GLN A 180 16.10 0.29 2.78
CA GLN A 180 16.55 0.76 1.46
C GLN A 180 16.28 -0.26 0.34
N HIS A 181 16.05 -1.53 0.70
CA HIS A 181 15.92 -2.63 -0.25
C HIS A 181 14.60 -3.41 -0.06
N LYS A 182 13.67 -2.83 0.68
CA LYS A 182 12.32 -3.36 0.87
C LYS A 182 11.41 -3.04 -0.31
#